data_2898570bd0294ba835af70e4ef13aa50
#
_entry.id   2898570bd0294ba835af70e4ef13aa50
#
_cell.length_a   1.000
_cell.length_b   1.000
_cell.length_c   1.000
_cell.angle_alpha   90.00
_cell.angle_beta   90.00
_cell.angle_gamma   90.00
#
_symmetry.space_group_name_H-M   'P 1'
#
loop_
_entity.id
_entity.type
_entity.pdbx_description
1 polymer ?
#
loop_
_entity_poly.entity_id
_entity_poly.type
_entity_poly.pdbx_seq_one_letter_code
_entity_poly.pdbx_strand_id
1 'polypeptide(L)'
;MKSELQLRRRDLALLEALALRVRLIGQRQAADAFWHGHCANARRRLGQLASNGMLTRNLVNAQPLPEIIEPVVRWQPGQVAPDAGHVAYQVQHRWKFRALRPTVVYFPTVKTISQFGGSERSQTKLTQITYDLGVTAIWLRYASQNNNTTAMWIGEDILAPTRIREKLPDAALVDQQGQPKLLIEFAGSYGPERIADFHDDAAARGLPYHLW
;
A
#
# COMPACT_ATOMS: atom_id res chain seq x y z
N MET A 1 6.70 -32.22 -19.01
CA MET A 1 6.03 -32.03 -17.70
C MET A 1 6.54 -30.74 -17.06
N LYS A 2 5.70 -29.73 -16.85
CA LYS A 2 6.10 -28.56 -16.04
C LYS A 2 6.19 -29.07 -14.60
N SER A 3 7.39 -28.97 -13.99
CA SER A 3 7.53 -29.23 -12.56
C SER A 3 6.56 -28.35 -11.79
N GLU A 4 5.75 -28.97 -10.95
CA GLU A 4 4.79 -28.24 -10.10
C GLU A 4 5.56 -27.25 -9.20
N LEU A 5 5.14 -26.00 -9.20
CA LEU A 5 5.84 -24.95 -8.45
C LEU A 5 5.57 -25.12 -6.96
N GLN A 6 6.55 -25.62 -6.23
CA GLN A 6 6.47 -25.68 -4.77
C GLN A 6 6.58 -24.28 -4.17
N LEU A 7 5.52 -23.80 -3.51
CA LEU A 7 5.50 -22.51 -2.81
C LEU A 7 6.25 -22.60 -1.48
N ARG A 8 7.11 -21.62 -1.23
CA ARG A 8 7.85 -21.47 0.02
C ARG A 8 7.10 -20.50 0.96
N ARG A 9 7.38 -20.53 2.26
CA ARG A 9 6.77 -19.63 3.26
C ARG A 9 6.81 -18.15 2.81
N ARG A 10 7.90 -17.69 2.25
CA ARG A 10 8.08 -16.35 1.71
C ARG A 10 7.16 -16.04 0.51
N ASP A 11 6.95 -17.01 -0.37
CA ASP A 11 6.07 -16.85 -1.52
C ASP A 11 4.62 -16.71 -1.04
N LEU A 12 4.22 -17.54 -0.06
CA LEU A 12 2.89 -17.46 0.57
C LEU A 12 2.66 -16.10 1.22
N ALA A 13 3.64 -15.60 2.00
CA ALA A 13 3.54 -14.29 2.63
C ALA A 13 3.38 -13.15 1.61
N LEU A 14 4.15 -13.19 0.51
CA LEU A 14 4.02 -12.22 -0.58
C LEU A 14 2.66 -12.29 -1.28
N LEU A 15 2.20 -13.51 -1.62
CA LEU A 15 0.93 -13.71 -2.32
C LEU A 15 -0.26 -13.32 -1.44
N GLU A 16 -0.22 -13.66 -0.16
CA GLU A 16 -1.22 -13.24 0.82
C GLU A 16 -1.29 -11.71 0.96
N ALA A 17 -0.13 -11.06 1.07
CA ALA A 17 -0.05 -9.60 1.12
C ALA A 17 -0.70 -8.94 -0.09
N LEU A 18 -0.41 -9.43 -1.29
CA LEU A 18 -0.98 -8.94 -2.53
C LEU A 18 -2.47 -9.27 -2.67
N ALA A 19 -2.90 -10.41 -2.17
CA ALA A 19 -4.31 -10.80 -2.21
C ALA A 19 -5.19 -10.03 -1.23
N LEU A 20 -4.66 -9.70 -0.03
CA LEU A 20 -5.48 -9.21 1.09
C LEU A 20 -5.17 -7.76 1.52
N ARG A 21 -3.96 -7.26 1.26
CA ARG A 21 -3.49 -6.02 1.91
C ARG A 21 -3.19 -4.88 0.94
N VAL A 22 -2.49 -5.16 -0.16
CA VAL A 22 -2.04 -4.16 -1.13
C VAL A 22 -2.33 -4.61 -2.55
N ARG A 23 -2.51 -3.66 -3.47
CA ARG A 23 -2.93 -3.95 -4.85
C ARG A 23 -1.81 -4.48 -5.73
N LEU A 24 -0.61 -4.00 -5.50
CA LEU A 24 0.57 -4.34 -6.31
C LEU A 24 1.85 -4.20 -5.49
N ILE A 25 2.95 -4.71 -6.02
CA ILE A 25 4.29 -4.50 -5.45
C ILE A 25 5.32 -4.27 -6.55
N GLY A 26 6.22 -3.33 -6.33
CA GLY A 26 7.38 -3.12 -7.20
C GLY A 26 8.43 -4.22 -7.01
N GLN A 27 9.15 -4.55 -8.09
CA GLN A 27 10.20 -5.58 -8.04
C GLN A 27 11.25 -5.28 -6.96
N ARG A 28 11.64 -4.00 -6.80
CA ARG A 28 12.60 -3.59 -5.78
C ARG A 28 12.02 -3.71 -4.38
N GLN A 29 10.79 -3.24 -4.16
CA GLN A 29 10.10 -3.38 -2.87
C GLN A 29 9.99 -4.86 -2.45
N ALA A 30 9.63 -5.73 -3.39
CA ALA A 30 9.59 -7.17 -3.13
C ALA A 30 10.97 -7.71 -2.77
N ALA A 31 12.03 -7.32 -3.50
CA ALA A 31 13.39 -7.77 -3.22
C ALA A 31 13.85 -7.36 -1.82
N ASP A 32 13.60 -6.12 -1.43
CA ASP A 32 14.01 -5.59 -0.13
C ASP A 32 13.23 -6.27 1.01
N ALA A 33 11.91 -6.43 0.88
CA ALA A 33 11.06 -6.96 1.94
C ALA A 33 11.16 -8.50 2.10
N PHE A 34 11.22 -9.23 1.00
CA PHE A 34 11.10 -10.69 1.02
C PHE A 34 12.39 -11.44 0.63
N TRP A 35 13.40 -10.75 0.09
CA TRP A 35 14.68 -11.36 -0.33
C TRP A 35 15.90 -10.62 0.23
N HIS A 36 15.75 -9.85 1.31
CA HIS A 36 16.86 -9.13 1.96
C HIS A 36 17.72 -8.31 0.97
N GLY A 37 17.06 -7.65 0.00
CA GLY A 37 17.73 -6.85 -1.03
C GLY A 37 18.32 -7.65 -2.21
N HIS A 38 18.26 -8.98 -2.21
CA HIS A 38 18.80 -9.82 -3.29
C HIS A 38 17.94 -9.76 -4.57
N CYS A 39 18.10 -8.70 -5.36
CA CYS A 39 17.29 -8.40 -6.54
C CYS A 39 17.28 -9.53 -7.60
N ALA A 40 18.41 -10.22 -7.84
CA ALA A 40 18.47 -11.30 -8.81
C ALA A 40 17.61 -12.51 -8.40
N ASN A 41 17.65 -12.88 -7.11
CA ASN A 41 16.83 -13.96 -6.56
C ASN A 41 15.34 -13.61 -6.58
N ALA A 42 14.99 -12.37 -6.18
CA ALA A 42 13.64 -11.86 -6.24
C ALA A 42 13.10 -11.90 -7.68
N ARG A 43 13.82 -11.33 -8.65
CA ARG A 43 13.42 -11.31 -10.06
C ARG A 43 13.17 -12.72 -10.61
N ARG A 44 14.10 -13.66 -10.36
CA ARG A 44 13.93 -15.05 -10.80
C ARG A 44 12.68 -15.68 -10.19
N ARG A 45 12.47 -15.52 -8.88
CA ARG A 45 11.33 -16.15 -8.20
C ARG A 45 10.00 -15.53 -8.57
N LEU A 46 9.92 -14.21 -8.64
CA LEU A 46 8.74 -13.47 -9.11
C LEU A 46 8.39 -13.86 -10.54
N GLY A 47 9.39 -14.05 -11.42
CA GLY A 47 9.20 -14.59 -12.77
C GLY A 47 8.60 -16.01 -12.76
N GLN A 48 9.06 -16.89 -11.87
CA GLN A 48 8.48 -18.25 -11.70
C GLN A 48 7.02 -18.19 -11.23
N LEU A 49 6.71 -17.33 -10.24
CA LEU A 49 5.33 -17.12 -9.76
C LEU A 49 4.43 -16.59 -10.89
N ALA A 50 4.92 -15.65 -11.68
CA ALA A 50 4.19 -15.13 -12.84
C ALA A 50 3.97 -16.20 -13.92
N SER A 51 5.00 -16.99 -14.28
CA SER A 51 4.88 -18.07 -15.27
C SER A 51 3.94 -19.21 -14.85
N ASN A 52 3.67 -19.33 -13.55
CA ASN A 52 2.71 -20.28 -12.99
C ASN A 52 1.32 -19.66 -12.70
N GLY A 53 1.07 -18.45 -13.20
CA GLY A 53 -0.24 -17.79 -13.13
C GLY A 53 -0.63 -17.30 -11.74
N MET A 54 0.36 -17.13 -10.84
CA MET A 54 0.12 -16.57 -9.51
C MET A 54 0.18 -15.02 -9.51
N LEU A 55 1.03 -14.47 -10.37
CA LEU A 55 1.24 -13.02 -10.51
C LEU A 55 1.12 -12.60 -11.97
N THR A 56 0.71 -11.37 -12.20
CA THR A 56 0.85 -10.68 -13.48
C THR A 56 2.01 -9.70 -13.36
N ARG A 57 2.97 -9.77 -14.30
CA ARG A 57 4.14 -8.89 -14.37
C ARG A 57 3.91 -7.81 -15.43
N ASN A 58 4.01 -6.55 -15.03
CA ASN A 58 3.89 -5.40 -15.93
C ASN A 58 5.13 -4.51 -15.85
N LEU A 59 5.49 -3.91 -16.98
CA LEU A 59 6.43 -2.80 -17.06
C LEU A 59 5.64 -1.51 -17.25
N VAL A 60 5.74 -0.59 -16.32
CA VAL A 60 4.97 0.66 -16.28
C VAL A 60 5.88 1.85 -16.01
N ASN A 61 5.44 3.05 -16.36
CA ASN A 61 6.12 4.26 -15.95
C ASN A 61 5.58 4.71 -14.57
N ALA A 62 6.46 4.78 -13.57
CA ALA A 62 6.13 5.25 -12.24
C ALA A 62 7.21 6.23 -11.73
N GLN A 63 6.81 7.16 -10.89
CA GLN A 63 7.78 8.01 -10.20
C GLN A 63 8.49 7.20 -9.10
N PRO A 64 9.81 7.33 -8.95
CA PRO A 64 10.52 6.77 -7.81
C PRO A 64 9.91 7.33 -6.52
N LEU A 65 9.56 6.46 -5.59
CA LEU A 65 9.00 6.89 -4.31
C LEU A 65 10.01 7.73 -3.52
N PRO A 66 9.55 8.74 -2.77
CA PRO A 66 10.35 9.32 -1.71
C PRO A 66 10.67 8.28 -0.64
N GLU A 67 11.66 8.56 0.18
CA GLU A 67 11.94 7.71 1.33
C GLU A 67 10.78 7.76 2.31
N ILE A 68 10.23 6.59 2.64
CA ILE A 68 9.07 6.42 3.53
C ILE A 68 9.56 5.78 4.84
N ILE A 69 10.02 6.62 5.78
CA ILE A 69 10.53 6.18 7.07
C ILE A 69 9.48 6.32 8.15
N GLU A 70 8.80 7.48 8.19
CA GLU A 70 7.77 7.81 9.17
C GLU A 70 6.69 8.73 8.57
N PRO A 71 5.49 8.78 9.18
CA PRO A 71 4.45 9.70 8.76
C PRO A 71 4.90 11.15 8.88
N VAL A 72 4.41 11.99 7.95
CA VAL A 72 4.57 13.46 8.03
C VAL A 72 3.71 14.01 9.17
N VAL A 73 2.53 13.42 9.35
CA VAL A 73 1.62 13.77 10.45
C VAL A 73 1.19 12.49 11.16
N ARG A 74 1.25 12.54 12.50
CA ARG A 74 0.57 11.62 13.41
C ARG A 74 -0.36 12.45 14.25
N TRP A 75 -1.65 12.31 14.01
CA TRP A 75 -2.66 13.05 14.74
C TRP A 75 -3.54 12.12 15.57
N GLN A 76 -3.94 12.61 16.74
CA GLN A 76 -4.87 11.92 17.63
C GLN A 76 -6.00 12.87 18.03
N PRO A 77 -7.23 12.35 18.29
CA PRO A 77 -8.34 13.16 18.78
C PRO A 77 -7.95 13.99 20.00
N GLY A 78 -8.34 15.27 19.98
CA GLY A 78 -7.99 16.24 21.02
C GLY A 78 -6.69 17.02 20.79
N GLN A 79 -5.88 16.63 19.81
CA GLN A 79 -4.72 17.44 19.40
C GLN A 79 -5.15 18.59 18.47
N VAL A 80 -4.33 19.64 18.42
CA VAL A 80 -4.50 20.73 17.48
C VAL A 80 -4.42 20.20 16.04
N ALA A 81 -5.25 20.75 15.14
CA ALA A 81 -5.22 20.45 13.73
C ALA A 81 -3.83 20.76 13.15
N PRO A 82 -3.29 19.90 12.25
CA PRO A 82 -2.02 20.18 11.59
C PRO A 82 -2.17 21.39 10.65
N ASP A 83 -1.09 22.15 10.50
CA ASP A 83 -1.02 23.18 9.47
C ASP A 83 -1.00 22.52 8.09
N ALA A 84 -2.16 22.53 7.42
CA ALA A 84 -2.36 21.89 6.12
C ALA A 84 -1.45 22.49 5.03
N GLY A 85 -1.13 23.79 5.09
CA GLY A 85 -0.20 24.46 4.17
C GLY A 85 1.23 23.93 4.33
N HIS A 86 1.69 23.86 5.57
CA HIS A 86 3.01 23.33 5.89
C HIS A 86 3.15 21.84 5.51
N VAL A 87 2.16 21.03 5.82
CA VAL A 87 2.12 19.61 5.48
C VAL A 87 2.11 19.42 3.95
N ALA A 88 1.29 20.19 3.22
CA ALA A 88 1.27 20.14 1.75
C ALA A 88 2.63 20.49 1.15
N TYR A 89 3.30 21.52 1.66
CA TYR A 89 4.65 21.87 1.25
C TYR A 89 5.63 20.70 1.46
N GLN A 90 5.59 20.05 2.62
CA GLN A 90 6.48 18.92 2.94
C GLN A 90 6.26 17.73 2.00
N VAL A 91 4.99 17.31 1.78
CA VAL A 91 4.69 16.15 0.93
C VAL A 91 5.02 16.45 -0.53
N GLN A 92 4.68 17.63 -1.05
CA GLN A 92 4.98 18.02 -2.43
C GLN A 92 6.49 18.16 -2.67
N HIS A 93 7.23 18.69 -1.69
CA HIS A 93 8.67 18.84 -1.81
C HIS A 93 9.42 17.51 -1.98
N ARG A 94 8.92 16.42 -1.39
CA ARG A 94 9.47 15.07 -1.55
C ARG A 94 9.42 14.57 -2.99
N TRP A 95 8.51 15.11 -3.84
CA TRP A 95 8.32 14.70 -5.23
C TRP A 95 9.08 15.55 -6.24
N LYS A 96 9.69 16.64 -5.81
CA LYS A 96 10.46 17.49 -6.71
C LYS A 96 11.55 16.66 -7.42
N PHE A 97 11.66 16.89 -8.74
CA PHE A 97 12.67 16.26 -9.61
C PHE A 97 12.59 14.73 -9.75
N ARG A 98 11.47 14.12 -9.41
CA ARG A 98 11.24 12.68 -9.58
C ARG A 98 10.53 12.40 -10.91
N ALA A 99 11.32 12.27 -11.98
CA ALA A 99 10.79 11.91 -13.28
C ALA A 99 10.27 10.47 -13.31
N LEU A 100 9.25 10.23 -14.14
CA LEU A 100 8.75 8.87 -14.41
C LEU A 100 9.87 7.97 -14.95
N ARG A 101 9.93 6.73 -14.47
CA ARG A 101 10.91 5.73 -14.91
C ARG A 101 10.24 4.39 -15.16
N PRO A 102 10.73 3.60 -16.13
CA PRO A 102 10.28 2.22 -16.32
C PRO A 102 10.45 1.42 -15.03
N THR A 103 9.37 0.90 -14.51
CA THR A 103 9.30 0.19 -13.23
C THR A 103 8.57 -1.13 -13.42
N VAL A 104 9.17 -2.23 -12.97
CA VAL A 104 8.53 -3.54 -12.99
C VAL A 104 7.68 -3.69 -11.75
N VAL A 105 6.39 -3.97 -11.95
CA VAL A 105 5.41 -4.21 -10.90
C VAL A 105 4.74 -5.57 -11.08
N TYR A 106 4.25 -6.11 -9.97
CA TYR A 106 3.54 -7.39 -9.93
C TYR A 106 2.19 -7.19 -9.24
N PHE A 107 1.16 -7.78 -9.87
CA PHE A 107 -0.20 -7.83 -9.37
C PHE A 107 -0.56 -9.27 -9.03
N PRO A 108 -1.42 -9.54 -8.04
CA PRO A 108 -1.99 -10.86 -7.85
C PRO A 108 -2.93 -11.17 -9.02
N THR A 109 -3.00 -12.42 -9.45
CA THR A 109 -4.03 -12.86 -10.38
C THR A 109 -5.35 -13.12 -9.63
N VAL A 110 -6.47 -13.18 -10.35
CA VAL A 110 -7.77 -13.59 -9.78
C VAL A 110 -7.66 -14.93 -9.05
N LYS A 111 -6.91 -15.87 -9.64
CA LYS A 111 -6.62 -17.17 -9.00
C LYS A 111 -5.95 -16.99 -7.63
N THR A 112 -4.93 -16.15 -7.53
CA THR A 112 -4.23 -15.89 -6.26
C THR A 112 -5.15 -15.20 -5.26
N ILE A 113 -5.89 -14.18 -5.67
CA ILE A 113 -6.83 -13.48 -4.81
C ILE A 113 -7.83 -14.46 -4.20
N SER A 114 -8.45 -15.31 -5.04
CA SER A 114 -9.41 -16.32 -4.60
C SER A 114 -8.81 -17.36 -3.65
N GLN A 115 -7.57 -17.82 -3.93
CA GLN A 115 -6.87 -18.79 -3.08
C GLN A 115 -6.61 -18.30 -1.65
N PHE A 116 -6.44 -16.99 -1.46
CA PHE A 116 -6.22 -16.39 -0.15
C PHE A 116 -7.50 -15.77 0.44
N GLY A 117 -8.67 -15.96 -0.18
CA GLY A 117 -9.93 -15.45 0.32
C GLY A 117 -10.12 -13.95 0.15
N GLY A 118 -9.36 -13.32 -0.74
CA GLY A 118 -9.50 -11.91 -1.10
C GLY A 118 -10.69 -11.68 -2.03
N SER A 119 -11.15 -10.44 -2.11
CA SER A 119 -12.17 -9.98 -3.05
C SER A 119 -11.52 -9.51 -4.35
N GLU A 120 -12.20 -9.73 -5.47
CA GLU A 120 -11.77 -9.18 -6.75
C GLU A 120 -11.76 -7.64 -6.67
N ARG A 121 -10.68 -7.04 -7.15
CA ARG A 121 -10.44 -5.61 -7.09
C ARG A 121 -10.56 -5.00 -8.48
N SER A 122 -10.99 -3.74 -8.53
CA SER A 122 -10.93 -2.97 -9.78
C SER A 122 -9.47 -2.90 -10.28
N GLN A 123 -9.29 -2.99 -11.60
CA GLN A 123 -7.96 -2.84 -12.20
C GLN A 123 -7.36 -1.48 -11.83
N THR A 124 -6.15 -1.50 -11.32
CA THR A 124 -5.39 -0.29 -11.04
C THR A 124 -5.17 0.51 -12.33
N LYS A 125 -5.61 1.75 -12.36
CA LYS A 125 -5.34 2.66 -13.48
C LYS A 125 -3.83 2.95 -13.54
N LEU A 126 -3.28 3.06 -14.75
CA LEU A 126 -1.84 3.37 -14.93
C LEU A 126 -1.41 4.66 -14.22
N THR A 127 -2.30 5.63 -14.11
CA THR A 127 -2.08 6.89 -13.38
C THR A 127 -1.99 6.72 -11.87
N GLN A 128 -2.47 5.61 -11.32
CA GLN A 128 -2.49 5.32 -9.88
C GLN A 128 -1.31 4.45 -9.42
N ILE A 129 -0.52 3.90 -10.36
CA ILE A 129 0.58 2.96 -10.04
C ILE A 129 1.57 3.54 -9.01
N THR A 130 2.01 4.79 -9.21
CA THR A 130 2.94 5.44 -8.27
C THR A 130 2.33 5.55 -6.88
N TYR A 131 1.04 5.87 -6.81
CA TYR A 131 0.28 5.98 -5.57
C TYR A 131 0.18 4.62 -4.86
N ASP A 132 -0.25 3.58 -5.58
CA ASP A 132 -0.36 2.23 -5.01
C ASP A 132 0.99 1.65 -4.57
N LEU A 133 2.10 2.01 -5.26
CA LEU A 133 3.45 1.70 -4.79
C LEU A 133 3.77 2.40 -3.47
N GLY A 134 3.29 3.63 -3.27
CA GLY A 134 3.40 4.38 -2.02
C GLY A 134 2.65 3.68 -0.88
N VAL A 135 1.40 3.32 -1.10
CA VAL A 135 0.59 2.57 -0.12
C VAL A 135 1.25 1.23 0.23
N THR A 136 1.80 0.53 -0.77
CA THR A 136 2.57 -0.71 -0.54
C THR A 136 3.81 -0.47 0.31
N ALA A 137 4.55 0.62 0.08
CA ALA A 137 5.73 0.96 0.88
C ALA A 137 5.36 1.23 2.34
N ILE A 138 4.24 1.91 2.60
CA ILE A 138 3.71 2.14 3.95
C ILE A 138 3.35 0.79 4.60
N TRP A 139 2.59 -0.06 3.90
CA TRP A 139 2.27 -1.39 4.42
C TRP A 139 3.51 -2.20 4.79
N LEU A 140 4.53 -2.22 3.91
CA LEU A 140 5.80 -2.89 4.18
C LEU A 140 6.51 -2.33 5.43
N ARG A 141 6.39 -1.03 5.66
CA ARG A 141 6.94 -0.38 6.86
C ARG A 141 6.26 -0.87 8.13
N TYR A 142 4.93 -0.95 8.14
CA TYR A 142 4.18 -1.55 9.26
C TYR A 142 4.53 -3.03 9.45
N ALA A 143 4.63 -3.79 8.35
CA ALA A 143 4.97 -5.20 8.38
C ALA A 143 6.36 -5.48 9.00
N SER A 144 7.33 -4.59 8.76
CA SER A 144 8.68 -4.73 9.32
C SER A 144 8.76 -4.42 10.82
N GLN A 145 7.81 -3.67 11.35
CA GLN A 145 7.80 -3.25 12.76
C GLN A 145 7.09 -4.25 13.68
N ASN A 146 5.97 -4.82 13.22
CA ASN A 146 5.19 -5.76 14.04
C ASN A 146 4.26 -6.63 13.17
N ASN A 147 4.41 -7.93 13.21
CA ASN A 147 3.58 -8.87 12.46
C ASN A 147 2.08 -8.80 12.84
N ASN A 148 1.74 -8.46 14.08
CA ASN A 148 0.33 -8.31 14.50
C ASN A 148 -0.35 -7.12 13.83
N THR A 149 0.38 -6.04 13.56
CA THR A 149 -0.14 -4.85 12.89
C THR A 149 -0.57 -5.14 11.47
N THR A 150 0.12 -6.05 10.76
CA THR A 150 -0.24 -6.42 9.39
C THR A 150 -1.53 -7.24 9.29
N ALA A 151 -1.84 -8.03 10.31
CA ALA A 151 -3.10 -8.77 10.37
C ALA A 151 -4.32 -7.83 10.52
N MET A 152 -4.11 -6.66 11.13
CA MET A 152 -5.13 -5.64 11.37
C MET A 152 -5.29 -4.64 10.21
N TRP A 153 -4.43 -4.69 9.20
CA TRP A 153 -4.48 -3.80 8.04
C TRP A 153 -5.61 -4.16 7.09
N ILE A 154 -6.46 -3.20 6.79
CA ILE A 154 -7.51 -3.29 5.77
C ILE A 154 -7.27 -2.18 4.75
N GLY A 155 -7.15 -2.55 3.48
CA GLY A 155 -6.99 -1.59 2.37
C GLY A 155 -8.30 -0.97 1.91
N GLU A 156 -8.18 0.09 1.11
CA GLU A 156 -9.29 0.87 0.54
C GLU A 156 -10.42 -0.01 -0.03
N ASP A 157 -10.07 -1.05 -0.81
CA ASP A 157 -11.07 -1.90 -1.50
C ASP A 157 -12.01 -2.63 -0.53
N ILE A 158 -11.53 -2.98 0.66
CA ILE A 158 -12.33 -3.65 1.70
C ILE A 158 -13.12 -2.62 2.51
N LEU A 159 -12.60 -1.41 2.67
CA LEU A 159 -13.26 -0.32 3.38
C LEU A 159 -14.40 0.30 2.56
N ALA A 160 -14.26 0.38 1.23
CA ALA A 160 -15.18 1.07 0.34
C ALA A 160 -16.65 0.66 0.49
N PRO A 161 -17.02 -0.64 0.58
CA PRO A 161 -18.42 -1.05 0.72
C PRO A 161 -19.11 -0.58 2.00
N THR A 162 -18.33 -0.34 3.07
CA THR A 162 -18.85 0.07 4.38
C THR A 162 -18.88 1.59 4.57
N ARG A 163 -18.34 2.37 3.61
CA ARG A 163 -18.16 3.83 3.72
C ARG A 163 -18.90 4.58 2.62
N ILE A 164 -20.22 4.56 2.68
CA ILE A 164 -21.06 5.29 1.73
C ILE A 164 -21.07 6.78 2.14
N ARG A 165 -20.62 7.67 1.25
CA ARG A 165 -20.54 9.13 1.44
C ARG A 165 -19.52 9.62 2.48
N GLU A 166 -18.58 8.77 2.89
CA GLU A 166 -17.47 9.14 3.74
C GLU A 166 -16.16 9.20 2.93
N LYS A 167 -15.19 9.98 3.41
CA LYS A 167 -13.84 9.92 2.83
C LYS A 167 -13.24 8.54 3.06
N LEU A 168 -12.73 7.97 1.99
CA LEU A 168 -12.13 6.65 1.99
C LEU A 168 -10.62 6.80 2.15
N PRO A 169 -10.02 6.38 3.28
CA PRO A 169 -8.58 6.35 3.43
C PRO A 169 -7.99 5.19 2.64
N ASP A 170 -6.69 5.26 2.32
CA ASP A 170 -5.97 4.19 1.63
C ASP A 170 -5.98 2.87 2.39
N ALA A 171 -5.92 2.98 3.72
CA ALA A 171 -6.04 1.83 4.61
C ALA A 171 -6.47 2.27 6.01
N ALA A 172 -6.87 1.28 6.81
CA ALA A 172 -7.06 1.43 8.24
C ALA A 172 -6.44 0.23 8.98
N LEU A 173 -5.96 0.48 10.19
CA LEU A 173 -5.78 -0.60 11.17
C LEU A 173 -7.09 -0.75 11.93
N VAL A 174 -7.58 -1.99 12.00
CA VAL A 174 -8.85 -2.31 12.68
C VAL A 174 -8.59 -3.16 13.92
N ASP A 175 -9.56 -3.16 14.83
CA ASP A 175 -9.56 -4.10 15.96
C ASP A 175 -10.09 -5.49 15.56
N GLN A 176 -10.25 -6.38 16.54
CA GLN A 176 -10.76 -7.74 16.33
C GLN A 176 -12.23 -7.76 15.88
N GLN A 177 -12.97 -6.67 16.09
CA GLN A 177 -14.34 -6.49 15.64
C GLN A 177 -14.44 -5.83 14.27
N GLY A 178 -13.29 -5.55 13.62
CA GLY A 178 -13.21 -4.88 12.32
C GLY A 178 -13.44 -3.37 12.39
N GLN A 179 -13.45 -2.75 13.59
CA GLN A 179 -13.64 -1.31 13.72
C GLN A 179 -12.33 -0.55 13.52
N PRO A 180 -12.32 0.53 12.72
CA PRO A 180 -11.12 1.35 12.51
C PRO A 180 -10.60 1.94 13.82
N LYS A 181 -9.29 1.78 14.05
CA LYS A 181 -8.55 2.36 15.18
C LYS A 181 -7.50 3.37 14.75
N LEU A 182 -7.05 3.31 13.52
CA LEU A 182 -6.09 4.23 12.94
C LEU A 182 -6.33 4.31 11.43
N LEU A 183 -6.51 5.52 10.90
CA LEU A 183 -6.57 5.74 9.46
C LEU A 183 -5.16 5.95 8.91
N ILE A 184 -4.92 5.46 7.69
CA ILE A 184 -3.63 5.58 7.02
C ILE A 184 -3.88 6.15 5.63
N GLU A 185 -3.18 7.25 5.34
CA GLU A 185 -3.29 7.96 4.06
C GLU A 185 -1.91 8.25 3.50
N PHE A 186 -1.70 7.94 2.23
CA PHE A 186 -0.53 8.35 1.48
C PHE A 186 -0.83 9.66 0.76
N ALA A 187 -0.36 10.78 1.31
CA ALA A 187 -0.66 12.09 0.77
C ALA A 187 -0.12 12.33 -0.65
N GLY A 188 0.92 11.58 -1.05
CA GLY A 188 1.51 11.77 -2.37
C GLY A 188 1.91 13.23 -2.60
N SER A 189 1.19 13.93 -3.49
CA SER A 189 1.37 15.36 -3.79
C SER A 189 0.14 16.20 -3.42
N TYR A 190 -0.53 15.89 -2.30
CA TYR A 190 -1.74 16.59 -1.88
C TYR A 190 -1.52 18.10 -1.68
N GLY A 191 -2.53 18.89 -2.09
CA GLY A 191 -2.64 20.30 -1.74
C GLY A 191 -3.21 20.52 -0.33
N PRO A 192 -3.14 21.76 0.19
CA PRO A 192 -3.63 22.09 1.53
C PRO A 192 -5.10 21.72 1.76
N GLU A 193 -5.96 21.98 0.79
CA GLU A 193 -7.40 21.70 0.88
C GLU A 193 -7.67 20.21 1.10
N ARG A 194 -6.98 19.33 0.35
CA ARG A 194 -7.17 17.89 0.48
C ARG A 194 -6.67 17.35 1.82
N ILE A 195 -5.62 17.96 2.38
CA ILE A 195 -5.09 17.62 3.71
C ILE A 195 -6.06 18.06 4.80
N ALA A 196 -6.57 19.30 4.71
CA ALA A 196 -7.57 19.81 5.64
C ALA A 196 -8.85 18.97 5.62
N ASP A 197 -9.36 18.70 4.45
CA ASP A 197 -10.53 17.84 4.25
C ASP A 197 -10.36 16.42 4.84
N PHE A 198 -9.17 15.81 4.71
CA PHE A 198 -8.89 14.51 5.31
C PHE A 198 -8.85 14.59 6.83
N HIS A 199 -8.23 15.65 7.36
CA HIS A 199 -8.21 15.92 8.80
C HIS A 199 -9.61 16.09 9.36
N ASP A 200 -10.43 16.94 8.74
CA ASP A 200 -11.79 17.26 9.20
C ASP A 200 -12.68 16.00 9.26
N ASP A 201 -12.59 15.14 8.23
CA ASP A 201 -13.31 13.87 8.20
C ASP A 201 -12.85 12.91 9.32
N ALA A 202 -11.54 12.77 9.53
CA ALA A 202 -10.98 11.93 10.58
C ALA A 202 -11.34 12.47 11.98
N ALA A 203 -11.24 13.80 12.19
CA ALA A 203 -11.57 14.47 13.43
C ALA A 203 -13.06 14.36 13.78
N ALA A 204 -13.96 14.55 12.80
CA ALA A 204 -15.40 14.39 12.97
C ALA A 204 -15.79 12.98 13.43
N ARG A 205 -15.02 11.98 13.02
CA ARG A 205 -15.20 10.57 13.44
C ARG A 205 -14.45 10.19 14.71
N GLY A 206 -13.67 11.10 15.28
CA GLY A 206 -12.84 10.83 16.46
C GLY A 206 -11.77 9.74 16.20
N LEU A 207 -11.28 9.62 14.96
CA LEU A 207 -10.31 8.60 14.58
C LEU A 207 -8.91 9.19 14.43
N PRO A 208 -7.89 8.61 15.08
CA PRO A 208 -6.50 9.00 14.84
C PRO A 208 -6.07 8.64 13.42
N TYR A 209 -5.07 9.35 12.90
CA TYR A 209 -4.54 9.04 11.58
C TYR A 209 -3.02 9.24 11.46
N HIS A 210 -2.44 8.54 10.50
CA HIS A 210 -1.10 8.77 9.99
C HIS A 210 -1.17 9.22 8.52
N LEU A 211 -0.62 10.39 8.24
CA LEU A 211 -0.45 10.92 6.89
C LEU A 211 1.02 10.76 6.48
N TRP A 212 1.27 10.10 5.34
CA TRP A 212 2.62 9.74 4.88
C TRP A 212 3.06 10.52 3.65
#